data_211dad86ca537f71a255eb3419e80cbf
#
_entry.id   211dad86ca537f71a255eb3419e80cbf
#
_cell.length_a   1.000
_cell.length_b   1.000
_cell.length_c   1.000
_cell.angle_alpha   90.00
_cell.angle_beta   90.00
_cell.angle_gamma   90.00
#
_symmetry.space_group_name_H-M   'P 1'
#
loop_
_entity.id
_entity.type
_entity.pdbx_description
1 polymer ?
#
loop_
_entity_poly.entity_id
_entity_poly.type
_entity_poly.pdbx_seq_one_letter_code
_entity_poly.pdbx_strand_id
1 'polypeptide(L)'
;MLHQTQVTRVLAVYDDFIAAFATPAMMAAAGPGAVIAEWGRLGYPRRARRLWEAASIIDAHGWPADLAELPGVGRYTAGAVAAQADDADVPAVDVNVRRVLERVRGTRLSAREAERAMVDIGAPLRGRDRLLALMDVGALLCRPRDPRCAECPLRSRCATRAPLDDETRARQAPFAGSFRQRRGEVLARLRAGAAPLTELDTEALASLVDDGLAVADGTRARLP
;
A
#
# COMPACT_ATOMS: atom_id res chain seq x y z
N MET A 1 4.41 -1.86 -3.09
CA MET A 1 3.40 -2.79 -3.66
C MET A 1 2.45 -3.40 -2.62
N LEU A 2 2.87 -3.72 -1.41
CA LEU A 2 2.09 -4.45 -0.40
C LEU A 2 0.93 -3.68 0.26
N HIS A 3 0.81 -2.37 0.06
CA HIS A 3 -0.33 -1.60 0.58
C HIS A 3 -1.65 -2.16 0.06
N GLN A 4 -2.50 -2.67 0.95
CA GLN A 4 -3.82 -3.23 0.62
C GLN A 4 -3.80 -4.32 -0.48
N THR A 5 -2.65 -4.96 -0.68
CA THR A 5 -2.47 -6.03 -1.67
C THR A 5 -1.86 -7.25 -0.98
N GLN A 6 -2.38 -8.44 -1.28
CA GLN A 6 -1.87 -9.69 -0.71
C GLN A 6 -0.47 -9.99 -1.23
N VAL A 7 0.39 -10.56 -0.38
CA VAL A 7 1.78 -10.91 -0.70
C VAL A 7 1.86 -11.78 -1.95
N THR A 8 1.04 -12.81 -2.07
CA THR A 8 1.02 -13.73 -3.22
C THR A 8 0.79 -13.02 -4.56
N ARG A 9 -0.02 -11.96 -4.57
CA ARG A 9 -0.25 -11.17 -5.78
C ARG A 9 0.94 -10.27 -6.13
N VAL A 10 1.64 -9.77 -5.12
CA VAL A 10 2.85 -8.97 -5.33
C VAL A 10 3.98 -9.83 -5.85
N LEU A 11 4.20 -11.01 -5.26
CA LEU A 11 5.25 -11.94 -5.69
C LEU A 11 5.11 -12.36 -7.16
N ALA A 12 3.88 -12.45 -7.67
CA ALA A 12 3.63 -12.81 -9.07
C ALA A 12 4.10 -11.78 -10.10
N VAL A 13 4.44 -10.56 -9.69
CA VAL A 13 4.85 -9.46 -10.59
C VAL A 13 6.10 -8.73 -10.12
N TYR A 14 6.62 -9.08 -8.95
CA TYR A 14 7.67 -8.30 -8.30
C TYR A 14 8.99 -8.33 -9.06
N ASP A 15 9.43 -9.51 -9.45
CA ASP A 15 10.73 -9.70 -10.10
C ASP A 15 10.74 -9.04 -11.48
N ASP A 16 9.68 -9.21 -12.27
CA ASP A 16 9.53 -8.56 -13.58
C ASP A 16 9.48 -7.04 -13.43
N PHE A 17 8.73 -6.54 -12.43
CA PHE A 17 8.64 -5.11 -12.18
C PHE A 17 9.98 -4.49 -11.78
N ILE A 18 10.76 -5.16 -10.92
CA ILE A 18 12.10 -4.68 -10.52
C ILE A 18 13.09 -4.80 -11.69
N ALA A 19 12.99 -5.83 -12.52
CA ALA A 19 13.81 -5.96 -13.71
C ALA A 19 13.53 -4.83 -14.72
N ALA A 20 12.24 -4.47 -14.92
CA ALA A 20 11.85 -3.38 -15.80
C ALA A 20 12.26 -2.00 -15.28
N PHE A 21 12.24 -1.79 -13.96
CA PHE A 21 12.46 -0.49 -13.32
C PHE A 21 13.46 -0.60 -12.16
N ALA A 22 14.69 -1.02 -12.48
CA ALA A 22 15.74 -1.26 -11.47
C ALA A 22 16.20 0.02 -10.74
N THR A 23 16.01 1.19 -11.35
CA THR A 23 16.38 2.49 -10.76
C THR A 23 15.25 3.52 -10.94
N PRO A 24 15.22 4.57 -10.10
CA PRO A 24 14.31 5.71 -10.31
C PRO A 24 14.43 6.32 -11.70
N ALA A 25 15.64 6.46 -12.22
CA ALA A 25 15.91 6.99 -13.56
C ALA A 25 15.25 6.13 -14.66
N MET A 26 15.40 4.81 -14.59
CA MET A 26 14.74 3.90 -15.55
C MET A 26 13.22 4.01 -15.49
N MET A 27 12.65 4.09 -14.29
CA MET A 27 11.21 4.25 -14.12
C MET A 27 10.71 5.61 -14.62
N ALA A 28 11.43 6.69 -14.34
CA ALA A 28 11.12 8.03 -14.82
C ALA A 28 11.11 8.09 -16.36
N ALA A 29 12.16 7.55 -16.98
CA ALA A 29 12.32 7.52 -18.45
C ALA A 29 11.27 6.65 -19.16
N ALA A 30 10.79 5.57 -18.52
CA ALA A 30 9.77 4.68 -19.09
C ALA A 30 8.39 5.34 -19.22
N GLY A 31 8.11 6.36 -18.41
CA GLY A 31 6.84 7.06 -18.39
C GLY A 31 5.74 6.36 -17.58
N PRO A 32 4.67 7.09 -17.22
CA PRO A 32 3.62 6.57 -16.35
C PRO A 32 2.85 5.40 -16.96
N GLY A 33 2.66 5.38 -18.26
CA GLY A 33 1.95 4.31 -18.96
C GLY A 33 2.62 2.96 -18.81
N ALA A 34 3.94 2.90 -18.97
CA ALA A 34 4.70 1.67 -18.79
C ALA A 34 4.61 1.16 -17.34
N VAL A 35 4.74 2.06 -16.36
CA VAL A 35 4.64 1.68 -14.93
C VAL A 35 3.22 1.19 -14.58
N ILE A 36 2.16 1.80 -15.14
CA ILE A 36 0.77 1.34 -14.98
C ILE A 36 0.56 -0.02 -15.66
N ALA A 37 1.18 -0.26 -16.80
CA ALA A 37 1.10 -1.54 -17.50
C ALA A 37 1.71 -2.66 -16.66
N GLU A 38 2.96 -2.51 -16.22
CA GLU A 38 3.69 -3.49 -15.39
C GLU A 38 3.07 -3.66 -13.99
N TRP A 39 2.39 -2.64 -13.45
CA TRP A 39 1.63 -2.77 -12.20
C TRP A 39 0.54 -3.84 -12.28
N GLY A 40 0.07 -4.15 -13.46
CA GLY A 40 -0.83 -5.24 -13.74
C GLY A 40 -2.12 -5.20 -12.91
N ARG A 41 -2.46 -6.35 -12.32
CA ARG A 41 -3.68 -6.55 -11.54
C ARG A 41 -3.49 -6.35 -10.02
N LEU A 42 -2.48 -5.63 -9.57
CA LEU A 42 -2.25 -5.40 -8.12
C LEU A 42 -3.37 -4.60 -7.46
N GLY A 43 -4.17 -3.89 -8.26
CA GLY A 43 -5.22 -3.00 -7.78
C GLY A 43 -4.69 -1.62 -7.37
N TYR A 44 -5.62 -0.70 -7.12
CA TYR A 44 -5.28 0.69 -6.77
C TYR A 44 -4.26 1.33 -7.72
N PRO A 45 -4.56 1.43 -9.03
CA PRO A 45 -3.58 1.81 -10.06
C PRO A 45 -2.99 3.22 -9.89
N ARG A 46 -3.67 4.11 -9.15
CA ARG A 46 -3.07 5.40 -8.75
C ARG A 46 -1.74 5.26 -8.02
N ARG A 47 -1.49 4.11 -7.36
CA ARG A 47 -0.19 3.87 -6.70
C ARG A 47 0.94 3.69 -7.70
N ALA A 48 0.65 3.06 -8.86
CA ALA A 48 1.62 2.95 -9.93
C ALA A 48 2.02 4.33 -10.46
N ARG A 49 1.04 5.19 -10.73
CA ARG A 49 1.29 6.56 -11.15
C ARG A 49 2.10 7.35 -10.12
N ARG A 50 1.68 7.31 -8.85
CA ARG A 50 2.41 8.00 -7.76
C ARG A 50 3.83 7.48 -7.57
N LEU A 51 4.05 6.17 -7.79
CA LEU A 51 5.39 5.59 -7.75
C LEU A 51 6.26 6.14 -8.88
N TRP A 52 5.71 6.26 -10.09
CA TRP A 52 6.39 6.93 -11.19
C TRP A 52 6.68 8.41 -10.90
N GLU A 53 5.71 9.16 -10.36
CA GLU A 53 5.89 10.55 -9.96
C GLU A 53 7.02 10.69 -8.91
N ALA A 54 7.03 9.81 -7.90
CA ALA A 54 8.08 9.78 -6.89
C ALA A 54 9.46 9.45 -7.52
N ALA A 55 9.52 8.47 -8.41
CA ALA A 55 10.76 8.12 -9.11
C ALA A 55 11.27 9.29 -9.97
N SER A 56 10.39 10.03 -10.64
CA SER A 56 10.74 11.20 -11.44
C SER A 56 11.30 12.34 -10.58
N ILE A 57 10.75 12.56 -9.38
CA ILE A 57 11.27 13.54 -8.43
C ILE A 57 12.66 13.11 -7.93
N ILE A 58 12.84 11.83 -7.58
CA ILE A 58 14.12 11.31 -7.11
C ILE A 58 15.19 11.40 -8.21
N ASP A 59 14.83 11.09 -9.45
CA ASP A 59 15.75 11.20 -10.59
C ASP A 59 16.20 12.64 -10.82
N ALA A 60 15.27 13.59 -10.73
CA ALA A 60 15.59 15.01 -10.97
C ALA A 60 16.31 15.72 -9.81
N HIS A 61 16.01 15.35 -8.57
CA HIS A 61 16.40 16.11 -7.38
C HIS A 61 17.14 15.28 -6.31
N GLY A 62 17.28 13.96 -6.50
CA GLY A 62 17.79 13.05 -5.49
C GLY A 62 16.74 12.66 -4.45
N TRP A 63 17.15 11.82 -3.50
CA TRP A 63 16.29 11.41 -2.39
C TRP A 63 16.04 12.58 -1.43
N PRO A 64 14.77 12.91 -1.12
CA PRO A 64 14.47 13.96 -0.15
C PRO A 64 14.83 13.51 1.27
N ALA A 65 15.10 14.48 2.14
CA ALA A 65 15.38 14.23 3.56
C ALA A 65 14.15 13.66 4.28
N ASP A 66 12.95 14.13 3.94
CA ASP A 66 11.68 13.55 4.40
C ASP A 66 11.00 12.82 3.23
N LEU A 67 10.97 11.50 3.32
CA LEU A 67 10.30 10.67 2.31
C LEU A 67 8.80 10.97 2.17
N ALA A 68 8.17 11.58 3.18
CA ALA A 68 6.75 11.95 3.12
C ALA A 68 6.46 13.09 2.11
N GLU A 69 7.48 13.77 1.60
CA GLU A 69 7.37 14.75 0.50
C GLU A 69 7.09 14.07 -0.85
N LEU A 70 7.40 12.78 -0.98
CA LEU A 70 7.19 12.04 -2.22
C LEU A 70 5.72 11.70 -2.46
N PRO A 71 5.24 11.79 -3.71
CA PRO A 71 3.88 11.40 -4.08
C PRO A 71 3.55 9.96 -3.66
N GLY A 72 2.45 9.79 -2.91
CA GLY A 72 2.00 8.48 -2.45
C GLY A 72 2.72 7.92 -1.23
N VAL A 73 3.68 8.64 -0.67
CA VAL A 73 4.38 8.30 0.56
C VAL A 73 3.75 9.05 1.73
N GLY A 74 2.99 8.34 2.55
CA GLY A 74 2.47 8.87 3.82
C GLY A 74 3.38 8.51 5.00
N ARG A 75 3.05 9.02 6.20
CA ARG A 75 3.82 8.78 7.44
C ARG A 75 4.20 7.33 7.65
N TYR A 76 3.24 6.42 7.50
CA TYR A 76 3.51 4.99 7.63
C TYR A 76 4.57 4.51 6.63
N THR A 77 4.41 4.88 5.34
CA THR A 77 5.34 4.43 4.29
C THR A 77 6.72 5.00 4.50
N ALA A 78 6.82 6.29 4.82
CA ALA A 78 8.10 6.94 5.13
C ALA A 78 8.81 6.24 6.29
N GLY A 79 8.12 6.04 7.41
CA GLY A 79 8.67 5.33 8.57
C GLY A 79 9.03 3.88 8.28
N ALA A 80 8.19 3.14 7.51
CA ALA A 80 8.47 1.76 7.15
C ALA A 80 9.69 1.62 6.23
N VAL A 81 9.86 2.53 5.27
CA VAL A 81 11.03 2.57 4.40
C VAL A 81 12.28 2.89 5.21
N ALA A 82 12.26 3.94 6.03
CA ALA A 82 13.39 4.31 6.87
C ALA A 82 13.80 3.18 7.84
N ALA A 83 12.83 2.52 8.48
CA ALA A 83 13.13 1.39 9.37
C ALA A 83 13.69 0.19 8.61
N GLN A 84 13.19 -0.12 7.40
CA GLN A 84 13.63 -1.32 6.67
C GLN A 84 14.90 -1.11 5.87
N ALA A 85 15.08 0.05 5.22
CA ALA A 85 16.24 0.35 4.41
C ALA A 85 17.44 0.78 5.26
N ASP A 86 17.22 1.69 6.21
CA ASP A 86 18.26 2.37 6.95
C ASP A 86 18.36 1.90 8.42
N ASP A 87 17.54 0.93 8.84
CA ASP A 87 17.39 0.49 10.23
C ASP A 87 17.09 1.63 11.22
N ALA A 88 16.44 2.68 10.71
CA ALA A 88 16.10 3.86 11.50
C ALA A 88 15.11 3.50 12.62
N ASP A 89 15.38 3.98 13.84
CA ASP A 89 14.52 3.71 15.01
C ASP A 89 13.30 4.65 15.04
N VAL A 90 12.48 4.55 14.00
CA VAL A 90 11.26 5.35 13.82
C VAL A 90 10.01 4.48 13.88
N PRO A 91 8.88 5.00 14.37
CA PRO A 91 7.64 4.25 14.38
C PRO A 91 6.99 4.19 13.00
N ALA A 92 6.47 3.01 12.64
CA ALA A 92 5.66 2.80 11.45
C ALA A 92 4.45 1.93 11.79
N VAL A 93 3.30 2.55 11.99
CA VAL A 93 2.08 1.89 12.49
C VAL A 93 1.09 1.68 11.35
N ASP A 94 1.00 0.44 10.84
CA ASP A 94 -0.05 0.02 9.93
C ASP A 94 -1.31 -0.45 10.70
N VAL A 95 -2.32 -0.92 9.97
CA VAL A 95 -3.56 -1.41 10.58
C VAL A 95 -3.35 -2.67 11.43
N ASN A 96 -2.36 -3.50 11.13
CA ASN A 96 -2.08 -4.73 11.87
C ASN A 96 -1.32 -4.41 13.15
N VAL A 97 -0.27 -3.59 13.03
CA VAL A 97 0.49 -3.08 14.19
C VAL A 97 -0.45 -2.31 15.12
N ARG A 98 -1.29 -1.39 14.60
CA ARG A 98 -2.27 -0.65 15.40
C ARG A 98 -3.17 -1.57 16.20
N ARG A 99 -3.73 -2.60 15.59
CA ARG A 99 -4.58 -3.59 16.26
C ARG A 99 -3.85 -4.28 17.42
N VAL A 100 -2.58 -4.68 17.21
CA VAL A 100 -1.76 -5.26 18.28
C VAL A 100 -1.64 -4.30 19.45
N LEU A 101 -1.25 -3.05 19.16
CA LEU A 101 -1.02 -2.02 20.19
C LEU A 101 -2.29 -1.70 20.97
N GLU A 102 -3.41 -1.53 20.27
CA GLU A 102 -4.72 -1.25 20.88
C GLU A 102 -5.19 -2.39 21.79
N ARG A 103 -5.06 -3.64 21.35
CA ARG A 103 -5.40 -4.81 22.17
C ARG A 103 -4.48 -4.98 23.38
N VAL A 104 -3.18 -4.70 23.22
CA VAL A 104 -2.25 -4.73 24.35
C VAL A 104 -2.61 -3.66 25.38
N ARG A 105 -2.99 -2.45 24.93
CA ARG A 105 -3.41 -1.35 25.81
C ARG A 105 -4.85 -1.48 26.31
N GLY A 106 -5.68 -2.26 25.65
CA GLY A 106 -7.10 -2.43 25.99
C GLY A 106 -8.00 -1.26 25.58
N THR A 107 -7.51 -0.38 24.69
CA THR A 107 -8.23 0.83 24.25
C THR A 107 -7.82 1.25 22.85
N ARG A 108 -8.70 2.04 22.20
CA ARG A 108 -8.36 2.66 20.91
C ARG A 108 -7.31 3.75 21.10
N LEU A 109 -6.43 3.90 20.12
CA LEU A 109 -5.32 4.83 20.16
C LEU A 109 -5.41 5.86 19.03
N SER A 110 -5.12 7.10 19.33
CA SER A 110 -4.81 8.10 18.30
C SER A 110 -3.52 7.75 17.57
N ALA A 111 -3.22 8.41 16.44
CA ALA A 111 -2.00 8.15 15.68
C ALA A 111 -0.73 8.32 16.55
N ARG A 112 -0.65 9.42 17.31
CA ARG A 112 0.50 9.71 18.19
C ARG A 112 0.64 8.72 19.35
N GLU A 113 -0.48 8.29 19.92
CA GLU A 113 -0.46 7.28 20.98
C GLU A 113 0.00 5.92 20.46
N ALA A 114 -0.45 5.54 19.26
CA ALA A 114 -0.02 4.31 18.62
C ALA A 114 1.49 4.31 18.30
N GLU A 115 2.03 5.43 17.83
CA GLU A 115 3.48 5.58 17.60
C GLU A 115 4.28 5.42 18.91
N ARG A 116 3.85 6.07 19.99
CA ARG A 116 4.47 5.89 21.31
C ARG A 116 4.33 4.47 21.85
N ALA A 117 3.13 3.90 21.72
CA ALA A 117 2.88 2.53 22.16
C ALA A 117 3.71 1.51 21.37
N MET A 118 4.00 1.76 20.08
CA MET A 118 4.87 0.92 19.27
C MET A 118 6.29 0.85 19.83
N VAL A 119 6.84 1.98 20.26
CA VAL A 119 8.18 2.06 20.86
C VAL A 119 8.21 1.32 22.18
N ASP A 120 7.23 1.56 23.07
CA ASP A 120 7.14 0.99 24.41
C ASP A 120 6.84 -0.53 24.40
N ILE A 121 5.83 -0.96 23.63
CA ILE A 121 5.44 -2.37 23.56
C ILE A 121 6.48 -3.21 22.81
N GLY A 122 7.10 -2.64 21.78
CA GLY A 122 8.13 -3.31 20.99
C GLY A 122 9.50 -3.41 21.65
N ALA A 123 9.74 -2.69 22.75
CA ALA A 123 11.02 -2.78 23.47
C ALA A 123 11.30 -4.20 23.96
N PRO A 124 12.59 -4.67 23.96
CA PRO A 124 13.80 -3.89 23.67
C PRO A 124 14.16 -3.77 22.17
N LEU A 125 13.35 -4.33 21.27
CA LEU A 125 13.62 -4.26 19.82
C LEU A 125 13.59 -2.82 19.32
N ARG A 126 14.38 -2.53 18.28
CA ARG A 126 14.49 -1.22 17.65
C ARG A 126 14.41 -1.36 16.12
N GLY A 127 14.26 -0.24 15.45
CA GLY A 127 14.35 -0.13 14.01
C GLY A 127 13.55 -1.19 13.25
N ARG A 128 14.23 -1.85 12.33
CA ARG A 128 13.67 -2.92 11.50
C ARG A 128 13.11 -4.08 12.32
N ASP A 129 13.84 -4.54 13.33
CA ASP A 129 13.42 -5.71 14.12
C ASP A 129 12.12 -5.45 14.87
N ARG A 130 11.99 -4.25 15.47
CA ARG A 130 10.74 -3.85 16.13
C ARG A 130 9.56 -3.81 15.17
N LEU A 131 9.76 -3.20 14.00
CA LEU A 131 8.73 -3.11 12.98
C LEU A 131 8.27 -4.49 12.52
N LEU A 132 9.21 -5.35 12.11
CA LEU A 132 8.91 -6.68 11.59
C LEU A 132 8.27 -7.56 12.65
N ALA A 133 8.78 -7.59 13.88
CA ALA A 133 8.20 -8.39 14.95
C ALA A 133 6.74 -8.02 15.23
N LEU A 134 6.41 -6.71 15.29
CA LEU A 134 5.03 -6.28 15.51
C LEU A 134 4.12 -6.54 14.31
N MET A 135 4.65 -6.43 13.09
CA MET A 135 3.92 -6.81 11.87
C MET A 135 3.60 -8.30 11.86
N ASP A 136 4.56 -9.16 12.20
CA ASP A 136 4.38 -10.61 12.26
C ASP A 136 3.38 -11.01 13.34
N VAL A 137 3.48 -10.43 14.53
CA VAL A 137 2.46 -10.63 15.58
C VAL A 137 1.08 -10.24 15.06
N GLY A 138 0.96 -9.11 14.36
CA GLY A 138 -0.31 -8.64 13.81
C GLY A 138 -0.86 -9.49 12.67
N ALA A 139 0.01 -10.01 11.81
CA ALA A 139 -0.38 -10.81 10.66
C ALA A 139 -0.69 -12.27 11.03
N LEU A 140 0.14 -12.88 11.87
CA LEU A 140 0.11 -14.32 12.12
C LEU A 140 -0.69 -14.68 13.37
N LEU A 141 -0.58 -13.90 14.43
CA LEU A 141 -1.12 -14.22 15.76
C LEU A 141 -2.32 -13.34 16.15
N CYS A 142 -2.14 -12.03 16.18
CA CYS A 142 -3.17 -11.07 16.59
C CYS A 142 -4.13 -10.74 15.44
N ARG A 143 -4.75 -11.77 14.85
CA ARG A 143 -5.66 -11.62 13.71
C ARG A 143 -6.95 -10.88 14.07
N PRO A 144 -7.63 -10.22 13.11
CA PRO A 144 -8.91 -9.55 13.37
C PRO A 144 -9.97 -10.49 13.93
N ARG A 145 -10.04 -11.71 13.40
CA ARG A 145 -10.90 -12.79 13.86
C ARG A 145 -10.03 -13.93 14.35
N ASP A 146 -10.48 -14.63 15.38
CA ASP A 146 -9.81 -15.81 15.95
C ASP A 146 -8.32 -15.56 16.22
N PRO A 147 -7.98 -14.62 17.11
CA PRO A 147 -6.58 -14.35 17.44
C PRO A 147 -5.98 -15.52 18.21
N ARG A 148 -4.75 -15.90 17.86
CA ARG A 148 -4.01 -17.01 18.49
C ARG A 148 -3.32 -16.55 19.77
N CYS A 149 -4.11 -16.11 20.75
CA CYS A 149 -3.60 -15.49 21.97
C CYS A 149 -2.73 -16.43 22.83
N ALA A 150 -2.95 -17.75 22.74
CA ALA A 150 -2.16 -18.74 23.48
C ALA A 150 -0.68 -18.75 23.05
N GLU A 151 -0.41 -18.50 21.76
CA GLU A 151 0.92 -18.50 21.16
C GLU A 151 1.56 -17.11 21.11
N CYS A 152 0.81 -16.06 21.52
CA CYS A 152 1.27 -14.68 21.36
C CYS A 152 2.35 -14.31 22.38
N PRO A 153 3.52 -13.81 21.95
CA PRO A 153 4.58 -13.41 22.88
C PRO A 153 4.19 -12.21 23.76
N LEU A 154 3.19 -11.43 23.36
CA LEU A 154 2.68 -10.30 24.12
C LEU A 154 1.56 -10.68 25.11
N ARG A 155 1.21 -11.97 25.23
CA ARG A 155 0.07 -12.43 26.03
C ARG A 155 0.07 -11.93 27.46
N SER A 156 1.23 -11.95 28.13
CA SER A 156 1.37 -11.52 29.54
C SER A 156 1.13 -10.02 29.73
N ARG A 157 1.40 -9.22 28.69
CA ARG A 157 1.24 -7.76 28.67
C ARG A 157 -0.08 -7.30 28.06
N CYS A 158 -0.87 -8.24 27.47
CA CYS A 158 -2.09 -7.91 26.72
C CYS A 158 -3.29 -7.75 27.65
N ALA A 159 -3.93 -6.57 27.59
CA ALA A 159 -5.08 -6.24 28.43
C ALA A 159 -6.36 -6.97 28.01
N THR A 160 -6.62 -7.13 26.70
CA THR A 160 -7.91 -7.65 26.23
C THR A 160 -7.91 -9.14 25.93
N ARG A 161 -6.85 -9.66 25.31
CA ARG A 161 -6.77 -11.04 24.79
C ARG A 161 -7.96 -11.44 23.88
N ALA A 162 -8.60 -10.46 23.27
CA ALA A 162 -9.77 -10.58 22.40
C ALA A 162 -9.85 -9.38 21.46
N PRO A 163 -10.69 -9.40 20.41
CA PRO A 163 -11.05 -8.20 19.68
C PRO A 163 -11.64 -7.12 20.60
N LEU A 164 -11.39 -5.86 20.31
CA LEU A 164 -12.10 -4.75 20.95
C LEU A 164 -13.49 -4.60 20.31
N ASP A 165 -14.47 -4.15 21.09
CA ASP A 165 -15.90 -4.12 20.68
C ASP A 165 -16.15 -3.27 19.43
N ASP A 166 -15.32 -2.26 19.18
CA ASP A 166 -15.41 -1.33 18.06
C ASP A 166 -14.41 -1.61 16.91
N GLU A 167 -13.78 -2.79 16.89
CA GLU A 167 -12.88 -3.20 15.79
C GLU A 167 -13.61 -3.52 14.47
N THR A 168 -14.79 -2.99 14.24
CA THR A 168 -15.56 -3.27 13.02
C THR A 168 -14.92 -2.63 11.80
N ARG A 169 -14.59 -3.44 10.79
CA ARG A 169 -14.26 -2.95 9.44
C ARG A 169 -15.53 -2.73 8.66
N ALA A 170 -15.70 -1.55 8.09
CA ALA A 170 -16.68 -1.35 7.02
C ALA A 170 -16.44 -2.41 5.92
N ARG A 171 -17.44 -3.22 5.64
CA ARG A 171 -17.38 -4.21 4.55
C ARG A 171 -17.39 -3.45 3.24
N GLN A 172 -16.37 -3.66 2.43
CA GLN A 172 -16.36 -3.15 1.06
C GLN A 172 -17.49 -3.86 0.28
N ALA A 173 -18.26 -3.09 -0.50
CA ALA A 173 -19.29 -3.65 -1.37
C ALA A 173 -18.73 -4.74 -2.31
N PRO A 174 -19.53 -5.71 -2.76
CA PRO A 174 -19.10 -6.73 -3.70
C PRO A 174 -18.38 -6.13 -4.91
N PHE A 175 -17.41 -6.87 -5.44
CA PHE A 175 -16.66 -6.42 -6.62
C PHE A 175 -17.47 -6.57 -7.91
N ALA A 176 -18.20 -7.68 -8.03
CA ALA A 176 -19.04 -7.97 -9.19
C ALA A 176 -20.12 -6.89 -9.38
N GLY A 177 -20.23 -6.35 -10.58
CA GLY A 177 -21.16 -5.27 -10.94
C GLY A 177 -20.76 -3.88 -10.40
N SER A 178 -19.66 -3.75 -9.66
CA SER A 178 -19.25 -2.46 -9.09
C SER A 178 -18.57 -1.56 -10.10
N PHE A 179 -18.62 -0.25 -9.85
CA PHE A 179 -17.85 0.73 -10.62
C PHE A 179 -16.34 0.41 -10.65
N ARG A 180 -15.80 -0.16 -9.58
CA ARG A 180 -14.41 -0.63 -9.53
C ARG A 180 -14.12 -1.73 -10.55
N GLN A 181 -15.08 -2.61 -10.82
CA GLN A 181 -14.94 -3.63 -11.86
C GLN A 181 -14.88 -2.98 -13.22
N ARG A 182 -15.84 -2.10 -13.57
CA ARG A 182 -15.87 -1.38 -14.86
C ARG A 182 -14.57 -0.62 -15.12
N ARG A 183 -14.08 0.12 -14.13
CA ARG A 183 -12.75 0.79 -14.22
C ARG A 183 -11.61 -0.20 -14.45
N GLY A 184 -11.65 -1.35 -13.80
CA GLY A 184 -10.65 -2.41 -13.95
C GLY A 184 -10.64 -3.01 -15.35
N GLU A 185 -11.81 -3.20 -15.96
CA GLU A 185 -11.99 -3.72 -17.32
C GLU A 185 -11.46 -2.73 -18.37
N VAL A 186 -11.83 -1.44 -18.27
CA VAL A 186 -11.29 -0.39 -19.14
C VAL A 186 -9.76 -0.34 -19.04
N LEU A 187 -9.22 -0.34 -17.84
CA LEU A 187 -7.76 -0.29 -17.65
C LEU A 187 -7.07 -1.55 -18.20
N ALA A 188 -7.69 -2.72 -18.04
CA ALA A 188 -7.18 -3.97 -18.62
C ALA A 188 -7.16 -3.91 -20.16
N ARG A 189 -8.19 -3.33 -20.77
CA ARG A 189 -8.26 -3.13 -22.22
C ARG A 189 -7.16 -2.19 -22.70
N LEU A 190 -6.91 -1.09 -21.98
CA LEU A 190 -5.87 -0.10 -22.33
C LEU A 190 -4.45 -0.62 -22.15
N ARG A 191 -4.22 -1.60 -21.24
CA ARG A 191 -2.92 -2.30 -21.14
C ARG A 191 -2.62 -3.16 -22.36
N ALA A 192 -3.63 -3.69 -23.02
CA ALA A 192 -3.48 -4.45 -24.26
C ALA A 192 -3.21 -3.54 -25.49
N GLY A 193 -3.33 -2.22 -25.33
CA GLY A 193 -3.10 -1.22 -26.37
C GLY A 193 -4.20 -0.17 -26.45
N ALA A 194 -4.01 0.82 -27.29
CA ALA A 194 -5.00 1.86 -27.53
C ALA A 194 -6.32 1.25 -28.03
N ALA A 195 -7.45 1.75 -27.53
CA ALA A 195 -8.79 1.26 -27.84
C ALA A 195 -9.70 2.40 -28.33
N PRO A 196 -10.65 2.13 -29.28
CA PRO A 196 -11.69 3.08 -29.64
C PRO A 196 -12.55 3.45 -28.44
N LEU A 197 -12.97 4.70 -28.32
CA LEU A 197 -13.84 5.15 -27.23
C LEU A 197 -15.18 4.40 -27.22
N THR A 198 -15.66 3.99 -28.39
CA THR A 198 -16.92 3.23 -28.54
C THR A 198 -16.90 1.83 -27.91
N GLU A 199 -15.71 1.28 -27.63
CA GLU A 199 -15.53 -0.03 -27.00
C GLU A 199 -15.37 0.07 -25.47
N LEU A 200 -15.36 1.27 -24.90
CA LEU A 200 -15.03 1.51 -23.51
C LEU A 200 -16.22 2.06 -22.73
N ASP A 201 -16.34 1.66 -21.47
CA ASP A 201 -17.31 2.29 -20.54
C ASP A 201 -16.93 3.76 -20.35
N THR A 202 -17.83 4.66 -20.76
CA THR A 202 -17.58 6.11 -20.81
C THR A 202 -17.32 6.70 -19.43
N GLU A 203 -18.12 6.31 -18.42
CA GLU A 203 -17.99 6.82 -17.06
C GLU A 203 -16.69 6.32 -16.40
N ALA A 204 -16.37 5.05 -16.59
CA ALA A 204 -15.13 4.47 -16.09
C ALA A 204 -13.90 5.08 -16.73
N LEU A 205 -13.95 5.31 -18.06
CA LEU A 205 -12.87 5.98 -18.79
C LEU A 205 -12.67 7.42 -18.30
N ALA A 206 -13.73 8.21 -18.21
CA ALA A 206 -13.66 9.59 -17.70
C ALA A 206 -12.98 9.63 -16.32
N SER A 207 -13.40 8.75 -15.42
CA SER A 207 -12.77 8.63 -14.09
C SER A 207 -11.30 8.18 -14.13
N LEU A 208 -10.88 7.38 -15.12
CA LEU A 208 -9.47 7.02 -15.30
C LEU A 208 -8.66 8.17 -15.87
N VAL A 209 -9.24 8.99 -16.74
CA VAL A 209 -8.61 10.20 -17.28
C VAL A 209 -8.42 11.24 -16.18
N ASP A 210 -9.44 11.49 -15.36
CA ASP A 210 -9.34 12.37 -14.19
C ASP A 210 -8.25 11.95 -13.20
N ASP A 211 -8.08 10.63 -13.03
CA ASP A 211 -7.01 10.05 -12.21
C ASP A 211 -5.62 10.08 -12.90
N GLY A 212 -5.56 10.48 -14.18
CA GLY A 212 -4.35 10.45 -15.01
C GLY A 212 -3.82 9.02 -15.25
N LEU A 213 -4.72 8.05 -15.32
CA LEU A 213 -4.44 6.64 -15.61
C LEU A 213 -4.75 6.28 -17.07
N ALA A 214 -5.37 7.18 -17.80
CA ALA A 214 -5.63 7.09 -19.22
C ALA A 214 -5.56 8.48 -19.85
N VAL A 215 -5.33 8.53 -21.16
CA VAL A 215 -5.51 9.70 -22.00
C VAL A 215 -6.43 9.34 -23.15
N ALA A 216 -7.30 10.29 -23.55
CA ALA A 216 -8.20 10.14 -24.69
C ALA A 216 -7.94 11.27 -25.70
N ASP A 217 -7.91 10.95 -26.99
CA ASP A 217 -7.60 11.88 -28.08
C ASP A 217 -8.79 12.15 -29.03
N GLY A 218 -10.01 12.04 -28.51
CA GLY A 218 -11.24 12.28 -29.29
C GLY A 218 -11.82 11.03 -29.93
N THR A 219 -11.03 10.06 -30.35
CA THR A 219 -11.51 8.81 -30.99
C THR A 219 -11.02 7.54 -30.26
N ARG A 220 -9.89 7.63 -29.62
CA ARG A 220 -9.25 6.50 -28.94
C ARG A 220 -8.79 6.89 -27.53
N ALA A 221 -8.62 5.88 -26.69
CA ALA A 221 -7.96 6.03 -25.39
C ALA A 221 -6.76 5.08 -25.28
N ARG A 222 -5.76 5.46 -24.48
CA ARG A 222 -4.54 4.70 -24.21
C ARG A 222 -4.04 4.97 -22.80
N LEU A 223 -3.05 4.21 -22.34
CA LEU A 223 -2.28 4.59 -21.16
C LEU A 223 -1.49 5.89 -21.42
N PRO A 224 -1.24 6.71 -20.38
CA PRO A 224 -0.55 7.99 -20.50
C PRO A 224 0.91 7.87 -20.91
#